data_5ffd6224dd406028eeaea74b9185cbad
#
_entry.id   5ffd6224dd406028eeaea74b9185cbad
#
_cell.length_a   1.000
_cell.length_b   1.000
_cell.length_c   1.000
_cell.angle_alpha   90.00
_cell.angle_beta   90.00
_cell.angle_gamma   90.00
#
_symmetry.space_group_name_H-M   'P 1'
#
loop_
_entity.id
_entity.type
_entity.pdbx_description
1 polymer ?
#
loop_
_entity_poly.entity_id
_entity_poly.type
_entity_poly.pdbx_seq_one_letter_code
_entity_poly.pdbx_strand_id
1 'polypeptide(L)'
;MPVFFYSRGYLITNKNRLITKVYFQNHTIQFYYFRAMTNEKAVAEKLLQINAIRLNPQQPFTWASGWKSPIYCDNRKTLSFPYIRDFVKSELCNVIFESFPDADMLAGVATAGIAWGAMAADQLKLPYIYVRPKPKEHGLGNQIEGYFEPGKRVMVVEDLISTGKSSLQVCGVLKDQGLQVEGMVAIFTYGFDVAAAAFAEAGVPLKSLTNYETLITLALEKGIVGPAEEETLLNWRKDPANWKG
;
A
#
# COMPACT_ATOMS: atom_id res chain seq x y z
N MET A 1 40.04 16.75 22.75
CA MET A 1 38.94 16.04 22.12
C MET A 1 37.65 16.71 22.59
N PRO A 2 36.85 17.37 21.74
CA PRO A 2 35.59 17.93 22.14
C PRO A 2 34.52 16.84 22.10
N VAL A 3 33.79 16.66 23.19
CA VAL A 3 32.67 15.79 23.34
C VAL A 3 31.44 16.48 22.74
N PHE A 4 30.89 15.93 21.67
CA PHE A 4 29.65 16.43 21.06
C PHE A 4 28.45 15.90 21.84
N PHE A 5 27.70 16.76 22.50
CA PHE A 5 26.38 16.47 23.03
C PHE A 5 25.33 16.64 21.95
N TYR A 6 24.67 15.55 21.56
CA TYR A 6 23.44 15.61 20.74
C TYR A 6 22.25 15.94 21.64
N SER A 7 21.66 17.10 21.48
CA SER A 7 20.34 17.41 22.07
C SER A 7 19.24 16.97 21.13
N ARG A 8 18.29 16.15 21.63
CA ARG A 8 17.10 15.70 20.91
C ARG A 8 16.18 16.88 20.61
N GLY A 9 15.87 17.11 19.33
CA GLY A 9 14.84 18.07 18.91
C GLY A 9 13.44 17.44 19.02
N TYR A 10 12.46 18.23 19.43
CA TYR A 10 11.05 17.81 19.47
C TYR A 10 10.39 18.02 18.12
N LEU A 11 9.60 17.01 17.67
CA LEU A 11 8.74 17.11 16.50
C LEU A 11 7.44 17.80 16.89
N ILE A 12 7.08 18.87 16.18
CA ILE A 12 5.73 19.48 16.28
C ILE A 12 5.04 19.18 14.96
N THR A 13 4.01 18.33 15.00
CA THR A 13 3.16 18.05 13.83
C THR A 13 2.01 19.03 13.79
N ASN A 14 1.88 19.77 12.69
CA ASN A 14 0.63 20.44 12.33
C ASN A 14 0.11 19.74 11.07
N LYS A 15 -1.21 19.52 11.01
CA LYS A 15 -1.89 18.78 9.92
C LYS A 15 -1.31 19.19 8.55
N ASN A 16 -0.60 18.27 7.91
CA ASN A 16 0.02 18.37 6.56
C ASN A 16 1.45 18.93 6.42
N ARG A 17 2.27 19.07 7.50
CA ARG A 17 3.66 19.50 7.35
C ARG A 17 4.55 18.91 8.44
N LEU A 18 5.54 18.12 8.06
CA LEU A 18 6.65 17.75 8.94
C LEU A 18 7.63 18.92 9.03
N ILE A 19 7.84 19.46 10.23
CA ILE A 19 8.87 20.46 10.50
C ILE A 19 9.93 19.80 11.37
N THR A 20 11.07 19.46 10.80
CA THR A 20 12.24 19.04 11.58
C THR A 20 13.03 20.28 11.99
N LYS A 21 13.02 20.64 13.29
CA LYS A 21 13.91 21.65 13.86
C LYS A 21 15.25 20.99 14.18
N VAL A 22 16.29 21.34 13.47
CA VAL A 22 17.66 21.01 13.85
C VAL A 22 18.28 22.25 14.49
N TYR A 23 18.69 22.14 15.76
CA TYR A 23 19.38 23.23 16.47
C TYR A 23 20.88 23.04 16.28
N PHE A 24 21.52 23.98 15.62
CA PHE A 24 22.95 24.20 15.73
C PHE A 24 23.20 25.43 16.59
N GLN A 25 24.19 25.34 17.46
CA GLN A 25 24.66 26.51 18.22
C GLN A 25 25.14 27.59 17.24
N ASN A 26 24.50 28.76 17.34
CA ASN A 26 24.85 30.00 16.64
C ASN A 26 24.79 29.93 15.10
N HIS A 27 23.60 30.09 14.52
CA HIS A 27 23.26 30.82 13.28
C HIS A 27 22.05 30.19 12.53
N THR A 28 21.18 31.08 12.12
CA THR A 28 20.13 30.99 11.10
C THR A 28 19.36 29.65 11.02
N ILE A 29 18.13 29.66 11.50
CA ILE A 29 17.18 28.56 11.36
C ILE A 29 16.78 28.46 9.90
N GLN A 30 17.27 27.44 9.19
CA GLN A 30 16.83 27.11 7.85
C GLN A 30 15.75 26.03 7.95
N PHE A 31 14.51 26.39 7.63
CA PHE A 31 13.39 25.45 7.59
C PHE A 31 13.44 24.67 6.29
N TYR A 32 13.72 23.38 6.35
CA TYR A 32 13.51 22.47 5.22
C TYR A 32 12.09 21.93 5.30
N TYR A 33 11.25 22.34 4.37
CA TYR A 33 9.95 21.73 4.16
C TYR A 33 10.15 20.45 3.35
N PHE A 34 10.18 19.31 4.01
CA PHE A 34 9.94 18.03 3.32
C PHE A 34 8.44 17.87 3.13
N ARG A 35 7.97 18.12 1.93
CA ARG A 35 6.65 17.65 1.53
C ARG A 35 6.81 16.15 1.29
N ALA A 36 6.26 15.32 2.19
CA ALA A 36 6.00 13.92 1.90
C ALA A 36 5.00 13.87 0.74
N MET A 37 5.50 13.86 -0.47
CA MET A 37 4.72 13.50 -1.64
C MET A 37 4.84 11.99 -1.71
N THR A 38 3.73 11.28 -1.44
CA THR A 38 3.60 9.93 -1.98
C THR A 38 3.93 10.06 -3.45
N ASN A 39 4.98 9.36 -3.86
CA ASN A 39 5.49 9.49 -5.23
C ASN A 39 4.67 8.57 -6.15
N GLU A 40 3.33 8.76 -6.11
CA GLU A 40 2.35 7.92 -6.79
C GLU A 40 2.73 7.67 -8.24
N LYS A 41 3.15 8.73 -8.92
CA LYS A 41 3.58 8.69 -10.32
C LYS A 41 4.86 7.87 -10.51
N ALA A 42 5.83 8.00 -9.60
CA ALA A 42 7.07 7.22 -9.69
C ALA A 42 6.84 5.74 -9.35
N VAL A 43 5.94 5.41 -8.42
CA VAL A 43 5.54 4.02 -8.17
C VAL A 43 4.86 3.45 -9.42
N ALA A 44 3.87 4.14 -10.00
CA ALA A 44 3.21 3.72 -11.23
C ALA A 44 4.19 3.48 -12.38
N GLU A 45 5.15 4.41 -12.56
CA GLU A 45 6.19 4.31 -13.58
C GLU A 45 7.03 3.03 -13.44
N LYS A 46 7.48 2.71 -12.22
CA LYS A 46 8.26 1.51 -11.97
C LYS A 46 7.47 0.23 -12.19
N LEU A 47 6.19 0.21 -11.82
CA LEU A 47 5.33 -0.95 -12.07
C LEU A 47 5.10 -1.18 -13.58
N LEU A 48 4.92 -0.12 -14.38
CA LEU A 48 4.85 -0.21 -15.83
C LEU A 48 6.18 -0.66 -16.44
N GLN A 49 7.31 -0.09 -16.00
CA GLN A 49 8.65 -0.37 -16.52
C GLN A 49 8.99 -1.85 -16.49
N ILE A 50 8.62 -2.58 -15.43
CA ILE A 50 8.90 -4.02 -15.31
C ILE A 50 7.74 -4.89 -15.78
N ASN A 51 6.72 -4.31 -16.40
CA ASN A 51 5.47 -5.00 -16.76
C ASN A 51 4.82 -5.74 -15.58
N ALA A 52 4.93 -5.22 -14.35
CA ALA A 52 4.11 -5.64 -13.22
C ALA A 52 2.66 -5.24 -13.45
N ILE A 53 2.45 -4.08 -14.07
CA ILE A 53 1.16 -3.68 -14.63
C ILE A 53 1.27 -3.62 -16.15
N ARG A 54 0.27 -4.18 -16.83
CA ARG A 54 0.15 -4.19 -18.29
C ARG A 54 -1.22 -3.69 -18.69
N LEU A 55 -1.25 -2.83 -19.71
CA LEU A 55 -2.48 -2.30 -20.31
C LEU A 55 -2.63 -2.93 -21.70
N ASN A 56 -3.79 -3.45 -22.00
CA ASN A 56 -4.14 -3.98 -23.32
C ASN A 56 -5.66 -3.83 -23.55
N PRO A 57 -6.13 -2.62 -23.88
CA PRO A 57 -7.55 -2.37 -24.12
C PRO A 57 -8.10 -3.10 -25.36
N GLN A 58 -7.25 -3.35 -26.37
CA GLN A 58 -7.65 -4.01 -27.62
C GLN A 58 -7.78 -5.53 -27.48
N GLN A 59 -7.00 -6.13 -26.56
CA GLN A 59 -7.03 -7.58 -26.27
C GLN A 59 -7.09 -7.79 -24.75
N PRO A 60 -8.30 -7.65 -24.16
CA PRO A 60 -8.45 -7.68 -22.69
C PRO A 60 -8.01 -9.00 -22.07
N PHE A 61 -7.49 -8.89 -20.87
CA PHE A 61 -7.19 -10.04 -20.01
C PHE A 61 -8.48 -10.63 -19.45
N THR A 62 -8.44 -11.91 -19.06
CA THR A 62 -9.49 -12.54 -18.26
C THR A 62 -8.94 -12.80 -16.87
N TRP A 63 -9.53 -12.19 -15.86
CA TRP A 63 -9.15 -12.40 -14.46
C TRP A 63 -9.66 -13.75 -13.94
N ALA A 64 -9.11 -14.22 -12.82
CA ALA A 64 -9.57 -15.44 -12.15
C ALA A 64 -11.05 -15.40 -11.74
N SER A 65 -11.60 -14.20 -11.54
CA SER A 65 -13.02 -13.97 -11.30
C SER A 65 -13.92 -14.20 -12.53
N GLY A 66 -13.31 -14.35 -13.72
CA GLY A 66 -14.01 -14.39 -15.00
C GLY A 66 -14.22 -13.00 -15.65
N TRP A 67 -13.90 -11.93 -14.96
CA TRP A 67 -14.05 -10.57 -15.52
C TRP A 67 -13.08 -10.32 -16.66
N LYS A 68 -13.57 -9.64 -17.70
CA LYS A 68 -12.71 -9.06 -18.72
C LYS A 68 -12.11 -7.77 -18.20
N SER A 69 -10.84 -7.53 -18.51
CA SER A 69 -10.13 -6.35 -18.02
C SER A 69 -9.07 -5.87 -19.01
N PRO A 70 -9.01 -4.57 -19.31
CA PRO A 70 -7.96 -3.98 -20.14
C PRO A 70 -6.64 -3.82 -19.39
N ILE A 71 -6.60 -4.18 -18.10
CA ILE A 71 -5.43 -4.08 -17.23
C ILE A 71 -5.17 -5.40 -16.51
N TYR A 72 -3.90 -5.76 -16.38
CA TYR A 72 -3.43 -6.85 -15.55
C TYR A 72 -2.35 -6.35 -14.60
N CYS A 73 -2.50 -6.63 -13.32
CA CYS A 73 -1.57 -6.24 -12.27
C CYS A 73 -1.04 -7.48 -11.52
N ASP A 74 0.29 -7.61 -11.46
CA ASP A 74 0.98 -8.59 -10.64
C ASP A 74 2.17 -7.93 -9.92
N ASN A 75 1.89 -7.33 -8.77
CA ASN A 75 2.90 -6.64 -7.96
C ASN A 75 3.97 -7.57 -7.41
N ARG A 76 3.74 -8.90 -7.38
CA ARG A 76 4.73 -9.89 -6.95
C ARG A 76 5.97 -9.90 -7.84
N LYS A 77 5.81 -9.53 -9.12
CA LYS A 77 6.93 -9.34 -10.05
C LYS A 77 8.00 -8.39 -9.51
N THR A 78 7.57 -7.37 -8.78
CA THR A 78 8.44 -6.34 -8.20
C THR A 78 9.49 -6.95 -7.25
N LEU A 79 9.18 -8.06 -6.59
CA LEU A 79 10.09 -8.77 -5.68
C LEU A 79 11.38 -9.22 -6.37
N SER A 80 11.34 -9.48 -7.68
CA SER A 80 12.50 -9.93 -8.47
C SER A 80 13.40 -8.80 -8.96
N PHE A 81 13.05 -7.53 -8.71
CA PHE A 81 13.82 -6.36 -9.13
C PHE A 81 14.33 -5.59 -7.90
N PRO A 82 15.54 -5.85 -7.40
CA PRO A 82 16.01 -5.35 -6.10
C PRO A 82 15.83 -3.86 -5.90
N TYR A 83 16.23 -3.02 -6.86
CA TYR A 83 16.14 -1.57 -6.73
C TYR A 83 14.69 -1.06 -6.69
N ILE A 84 13.79 -1.66 -7.50
CA ILE A 84 12.36 -1.30 -7.51
C ILE A 84 11.69 -1.81 -6.24
N ARG A 85 12.03 -3.03 -5.80
CA ARG A 85 11.56 -3.60 -4.54
C ARG A 85 11.93 -2.70 -3.35
N ASP A 86 13.19 -2.25 -3.28
CA ASP A 86 13.64 -1.37 -2.19
C ASP A 86 12.96 0.00 -2.24
N PHE A 87 12.72 0.55 -3.43
CA PHE A 87 11.95 1.77 -3.59
C PHE A 87 10.51 1.59 -3.10
N VAL A 88 9.78 0.57 -3.57
CA VAL A 88 8.39 0.30 -3.15
C VAL A 88 8.31 0.03 -1.65
N LYS A 89 9.25 -0.75 -1.09
CA LYS A 89 9.35 -0.98 0.36
C LYS A 89 9.51 0.33 1.13
N SER A 90 10.40 1.21 0.67
CA SER A 90 10.62 2.51 1.33
C SER A 90 9.38 3.39 1.28
N GLU A 91 8.66 3.42 0.15
CA GLU A 91 7.40 4.17 0.05
C GLU A 91 6.31 3.59 0.96
N LEU A 92 6.21 2.25 1.09
CA LEU A 92 5.31 1.62 2.08
C LEU A 92 5.64 2.08 3.51
N CYS A 93 6.93 2.06 3.88
CA CYS A 93 7.38 2.49 5.20
C CYS A 93 7.08 3.97 5.44
N ASN A 94 7.27 4.84 4.44
CA ASN A 94 6.97 6.26 4.53
C ASN A 94 5.47 6.48 4.81
N VAL A 95 4.58 5.82 4.04
CA VAL A 95 3.12 5.95 4.24
C VAL A 95 2.70 5.43 5.61
N ILE A 96 3.25 4.30 6.06
CA ILE A 96 2.95 3.75 7.39
C ILE A 96 3.40 4.73 8.47
N PHE A 97 4.64 5.20 8.41
CA PHE A 97 5.20 6.12 9.40
C PHE A 97 4.44 7.45 9.49
N GLU A 98 4.02 7.99 8.34
CA GLU A 98 3.36 9.30 8.27
C GLU A 98 1.86 9.24 8.61
N SER A 99 1.18 8.19 8.16
CA SER A 99 -0.27 8.08 8.28
C SER A 99 -0.73 7.29 9.50
N PHE A 100 0.13 6.39 10.01
CA PHE A 100 -0.20 5.46 11.08
C PHE A 100 0.97 5.33 12.09
N PRO A 101 1.44 6.46 12.66
CA PRO A 101 2.64 6.49 13.51
C PRO A 101 2.50 5.69 14.80
N ASP A 102 1.27 5.39 15.16
CA ASP A 102 0.94 4.69 16.42
C ASP A 102 0.82 3.17 16.25
N ALA A 103 1.07 2.61 15.07
CA ALA A 103 1.03 1.18 14.85
C ALA A 103 2.08 0.45 15.71
N ASP A 104 1.64 -0.54 16.49
CA ASP A 104 2.50 -1.36 17.34
C ASP A 104 3.11 -2.53 16.57
N MET A 105 2.48 -2.94 15.46
CA MET A 105 2.89 -4.09 14.64
C MET A 105 2.33 -4.04 13.23
N LEU A 106 2.88 -4.87 12.33
CA LEU A 106 2.36 -5.03 10.97
C LEU A 106 1.77 -6.42 10.75
N ALA A 107 0.75 -6.49 9.89
CA ALA A 107 0.14 -7.75 9.44
C ALA A 107 0.11 -7.82 7.91
N GLY A 108 0.75 -8.83 7.31
CA GLY A 108 0.68 -9.07 5.87
C GLY A 108 -0.55 -9.87 5.46
N VAL A 109 -1.19 -9.50 4.37
CA VAL A 109 -2.25 -10.30 3.77
C VAL A 109 -1.64 -11.39 2.90
N ALA A 110 -1.89 -12.65 3.22
CA ALA A 110 -1.40 -13.74 2.39
C ALA A 110 -2.19 -13.78 1.06
N THR A 111 -1.48 -13.98 -0.06
CA THR A 111 -0.10 -14.42 -0.15
C THR A 111 0.86 -13.25 -0.44
N ALA A 112 0.47 -12.31 -1.28
CA ALA A 112 1.38 -11.30 -1.82
C ALA A 112 1.82 -10.26 -0.79
N GLY A 113 0.95 -9.89 0.15
CA GLY A 113 1.28 -8.96 1.23
C GLY A 113 2.28 -9.50 2.25
N ILE A 114 2.54 -10.82 2.28
CA ILE A 114 3.50 -11.41 3.23
C ILE A 114 4.89 -10.81 3.08
N ALA A 115 5.42 -10.84 1.86
CA ALA A 115 6.78 -10.36 1.61
C ALA A 115 6.90 -8.84 1.89
N TRP A 116 5.93 -8.07 1.46
CA TRP A 116 5.91 -6.61 1.64
C TRP A 116 5.80 -6.22 3.11
N GLY A 117 4.89 -6.88 3.84
CA GLY A 117 4.72 -6.66 5.27
C GLY A 117 5.97 -7.02 6.06
N ALA A 118 6.61 -8.16 5.76
CA ALA A 118 7.84 -8.59 6.43
C ALA A 118 9.00 -7.61 6.19
N MET A 119 9.20 -7.17 4.94
CA MET A 119 10.25 -6.20 4.61
C MET A 119 10.00 -4.82 5.23
N ALA A 120 8.74 -4.37 5.26
CA ALA A 120 8.37 -3.11 5.91
C ALA A 120 8.58 -3.20 7.44
N ALA A 121 8.16 -4.31 8.06
CA ALA A 121 8.35 -4.53 9.50
C ALA A 121 9.83 -4.56 9.87
N ASP A 122 10.68 -5.22 9.08
CA ASP A 122 12.13 -5.18 9.30
C ASP A 122 12.70 -3.76 9.22
N GLN A 123 12.30 -2.97 8.22
CA GLN A 123 12.79 -1.60 8.09
C GLN A 123 12.32 -0.69 9.23
N LEU A 124 11.04 -0.81 9.63
CA LEU A 124 10.43 -0.03 10.71
C LEU A 124 10.76 -0.57 12.12
N LYS A 125 11.37 -1.75 12.20
CA LYS A 125 11.67 -2.47 13.46
C LYS A 125 10.41 -2.74 14.29
N LEU A 126 9.32 -3.10 13.61
CA LEU A 126 8.05 -3.47 14.22
C LEU A 126 7.87 -5.00 14.23
N PRO A 127 7.17 -5.56 15.23
CA PRO A 127 6.68 -6.93 15.20
C PRO A 127 5.85 -7.21 13.95
N TYR A 128 5.88 -8.47 13.48
CA TYR A 128 5.21 -8.88 12.26
C TYR A 128 4.45 -10.17 12.41
N ILE A 129 3.23 -10.20 11.86
CA ILE A 129 2.38 -11.37 11.66
C ILE A 129 1.87 -11.40 10.23
N TYR A 130 1.31 -12.52 9.79
CA TYR A 130 0.53 -12.53 8.55
C TYR A 130 -0.74 -13.36 8.68
N VAL A 131 -1.72 -13.05 7.85
CA VAL A 131 -3.04 -13.69 7.91
C VAL A 131 -3.27 -14.51 6.64
N ARG A 132 -3.59 -15.78 6.83
CA ARG A 132 -3.88 -16.73 5.74
C ARG A 132 -5.29 -16.53 5.21
N PRO A 133 -5.56 -16.87 3.92
CA PRO A 133 -6.90 -16.79 3.35
C PRO A 133 -7.91 -17.71 4.04
N LYS A 134 -7.42 -18.84 4.57
CA LYS A 134 -8.23 -19.85 5.28
C LYS A 134 -7.48 -20.36 6.52
N PRO A 135 -8.20 -20.80 7.55
CA PRO A 135 -7.60 -21.50 8.70
C PRO A 135 -6.81 -22.74 8.27
N LYS A 136 -5.90 -23.21 9.14
CA LYS A 136 -5.22 -24.49 8.93
C LYS A 136 -6.23 -25.63 9.03
N GLU A 137 -6.11 -26.60 8.12
CA GLU A 137 -6.92 -27.84 8.17
C GLU A 137 -6.47 -28.75 9.33
N HIS A 138 -5.25 -28.59 9.82
CA HIS A 138 -4.66 -29.35 10.92
C HIS A 138 -4.04 -28.43 11.98
N GLY A 139 -4.05 -28.86 13.24
CA GLY A 139 -3.55 -28.11 14.39
C GLY A 139 -4.63 -27.27 15.07
N LEU A 140 -4.25 -26.12 15.65
CA LEU A 140 -5.18 -25.23 16.39
C LEU A 140 -6.15 -24.42 15.50
N GLY A 141 -6.18 -24.66 14.19
CA GLY A 141 -7.07 -23.95 13.26
C GLY A 141 -6.73 -22.45 13.08
N ASN A 142 -5.56 -22.04 13.52
CA ASN A 142 -5.17 -20.62 13.46
C ASN A 142 -5.04 -20.11 12.02
N GLN A 143 -5.63 -18.94 11.77
CA GLN A 143 -5.52 -18.22 10.52
C GLN A 143 -4.38 -17.17 10.55
N ILE A 144 -3.98 -16.73 11.74
CA ILE A 144 -2.87 -15.80 11.95
C ILE A 144 -1.60 -16.59 12.25
N GLU A 145 -0.53 -16.23 11.59
CA GLU A 145 0.82 -16.80 11.80
C GLU A 145 1.73 -15.74 12.42
N GLY A 146 2.43 -16.13 13.47
CA GLY A 146 3.27 -15.27 14.29
C GLY A 146 2.70 -15.11 15.70
N TYR A 147 3.40 -14.34 16.54
CA TYR A 147 2.99 -14.03 17.91
C TYR A 147 2.43 -12.61 17.97
N PHE A 148 1.35 -12.45 18.70
CA PHE A 148 0.75 -11.15 19.00
C PHE A 148 0.05 -11.18 20.37
N GLU A 149 -0.17 -10.02 20.93
CA GLU A 149 -0.97 -9.81 22.14
C GLU A 149 -2.25 -9.07 21.79
N PRO A 150 -3.41 -9.46 22.36
CA PRO A 150 -4.64 -8.68 22.21
C PRO A 150 -4.46 -7.22 22.65
N GLY A 151 -5.22 -6.31 22.05
CA GLY A 151 -5.14 -4.89 22.35
C GLY A 151 -4.07 -4.11 21.56
N LYS A 152 -3.15 -4.79 20.87
CA LYS A 152 -2.14 -4.13 20.02
C LYS A 152 -2.77 -3.50 18.78
N ARG A 153 -2.24 -2.34 18.38
CA ARG A 153 -2.63 -1.63 17.15
C ARG A 153 -1.85 -2.21 15.98
N VAL A 154 -2.58 -2.68 14.98
CA VAL A 154 -2.01 -3.38 13.83
C VAL A 154 -2.30 -2.61 12.55
N MET A 155 -1.25 -2.39 11.74
CA MET A 155 -1.34 -1.87 10.39
C MET A 155 -1.28 -3.02 9.39
N VAL A 156 -2.26 -3.10 8.49
CA VAL A 156 -2.35 -4.18 7.49
C VAL A 156 -1.63 -3.78 6.20
N VAL A 157 -0.83 -4.70 5.65
CA VAL A 157 -0.06 -4.51 4.40
C VAL A 157 -0.58 -5.47 3.34
N GLU A 158 -0.96 -4.91 2.19
CA GLU A 158 -1.48 -5.62 1.02
C GLU A 158 -0.69 -5.23 -0.23
N ASP A 159 -0.74 -6.02 -1.29
CA ASP A 159 -0.14 -5.66 -2.57
C ASP A 159 -1.12 -4.96 -3.52
N LEU A 160 -2.40 -5.37 -3.51
CA LEU A 160 -3.39 -4.94 -4.49
C LEU A 160 -4.80 -4.90 -3.90
N ILE A 161 -5.47 -3.77 -4.04
CA ILE A 161 -6.89 -3.64 -3.73
C ILE A 161 -7.71 -3.61 -5.02
N SER A 162 -8.56 -4.63 -5.19
CA SER A 162 -9.62 -4.67 -6.20
C SER A 162 -10.95 -4.27 -5.54
N THR A 163 -11.82 -5.21 -5.22
CA THR A 163 -13.07 -4.94 -4.49
C THR A 163 -12.89 -4.78 -2.97
N GLY A 164 -11.71 -5.11 -2.44
CA GLY A 164 -11.40 -5.04 -1.02
C GLY A 164 -11.95 -6.19 -0.16
N LYS A 165 -12.76 -7.10 -0.73
CA LYS A 165 -13.46 -8.15 0.04
C LYS A 165 -12.50 -9.06 0.82
N SER A 166 -11.46 -9.61 0.18
CA SER A 166 -10.48 -10.49 0.83
C SER A 166 -9.65 -9.74 1.88
N SER A 167 -9.26 -8.51 1.57
CA SER A 167 -8.45 -7.69 2.45
C SER A 167 -9.22 -7.27 3.71
N LEU A 168 -10.51 -6.94 3.58
CA LEU A 168 -11.38 -6.64 4.73
C LEU A 168 -11.72 -7.89 5.57
N GLN A 169 -11.80 -9.08 4.96
CA GLN A 169 -11.88 -10.32 5.72
C GLN A 169 -10.69 -10.48 6.68
N VAL A 170 -9.48 -10.16 6.23
CA VAL A 170 -8.28 -10.18 7.07
C VAL A 170 -8.40 -9.20 8.24
N CYS A 171 -8.92 -7.98 7.99
CA CYS A 171 -9.18 -7.03 9.06
C CYS A 171 -10.18 -7.57 10.09
N GLY A 172 -11.23 -8.28 9.64
CA GLY A 172 -12.18 -8.97 10.53
C GLY A 172 -11.48 -10.01 11.41
N VAL A 173 -10.68 -10.90 10.81
CA VAL A 173 -9.93 -11.93 11.56
C VAL A 173 -9.03 -11.31 12.63
N LEU A 174 -8.34 -10.20 12.32
CA LEU A 174 -7.50 -9.50 13.29
C LEU A 174 -8.31 -8.89 14.44
N LYS A 175 -9.44 -8.25 14.13
CA LYS A 175 -10.37 -7.68 15.13
C LYS A 175 -10.97 -8.77 16.03
N ASP A 176 -11.36 -9.92 15.47
CA ASP A 176 -11.91 -11.05 16.22
C ASP A 176 -10.90 -11.65 17.21
N GLN A 177 -9.61 -11.48 16.96
CA GLN A 177 -8.53 -11.87 17.87
C GLN A 177 -8.11 -10.75 18.83
N GLY A 178 -8.90 -9.67 18.92
CA GLY A 178 -8.69 -8.58 19.87
C GLY A 178 -7.65 -7.55 19.44
N LEU A 179 -7.18 -7.56 18.19
CA LEU A 179 -6.28 -6.55 17.66
C LEU A 179 -7.08 -5.31 17.19
N GLN A 180 -6.46 -4.14 17.31
CA GLN A 180 -7.02 -2.87 16.86
C GLN A 180 -6.46 -2.56 15.47
N VAL A 181 -7.28 -2.72 14.42
CA VAL A 181 -6.85 -2.42 13.04
C VAL A 181 -6.86 -0.91 12.82
N GLU A 182 -5.66 -0.31 12.73
CA GLU A 182 -5.47 1.12 12.49
C GLU A 182 -5.79 1.53 11.04
N GLY A 183 -5.53 0.63 10.09
CA GLY A 183 -5.76 0.86 8.67
C GLY A 183 -5.10 -0.19 7.80
N MET A 184 -5.11 0.09 6.51
CA MET A 184 -4.46 -0.74 5.50
C MET A 184 -3.65 0.12 4.53
N VAL A 185 -2.45 -0.35 4.19
CA VAL A 185 -1.65 0.21 3.10
C VAL A 185 -1.50 -0.83 1.99
N ALA A 186 -1.69 -0.41 0.74
CA ALA A 186 -1.51 -1.25 -0.43
C ALA A 186 -0.55 -0.61 -1.44
N ILE A 187 0.11 -1.41 -2.26
CA ILE A 187 0.96 -0.88 -3.33
C ILE A 187 0.10 -0.23 -4.41
N PHE A 188 -0.98 -0.91 -4.81
CA PHE A 188 -1.85 -0.44 -5.88
C PHE A 188 -3.33 -0.63 -5.53
N THR A 189 -4.18 0.30 -5.97
CA THR A 189 -5.63 0.13 -5.95
C THR A 189 -6.24 0.47 -7.31
N TYR A 190 -7.25 -0.30 -7.72
CA TYR A 190 -8.07 0.05 -8.88
C TYR A 190 -9.01 1.24 -8.59
N GLY A 191 -9.23 1.56 -7.32
CA GLY A 191 -10.09 2.67 -6.90
C GLY A 191 -11.56 2.45 -7.25
N PHE A 192 -12.06 1.21 -7.19
CA PHE A 192 -13.47 0.92 -7.41
C PHE A 192 -14.32 1.50 -6.27
N ASP A 193 -15.47 2.08 -6.62
CA ASP A 193 -16.40 2.66 -5.66
C ASP A 193 -16.89 1.63 -4.63
N VAL A 194 -17.08 0.37 -5.04
CA VAL A 194 -17.43 -0.73 -4.14
C VAL A 194 -16.36 -0.97 -3.08
N ALA A 195 -15.08 -0.82 -3.41
CA ALA A 195 -14.00 -0.95 -2.44
C ALA A 195 -14.01 0.24 -1.48
N ALA A 196 -14.12 1.47 -1.99
CA ALA A 196 -14.17 2.68 -1.18
C ALA A 196 -15.33 2.63 -0.16
N ALA A 197 -16.52 2.23 -0.61
CA ALA A 197 -17.69 2.06 0.26
C ALA A 197 -17.46 0.97 1.33
N ALA A 198 -16.93 -0.20 0.96
CA ALA A 198 -16.68 -1.30 1.87
C ALA A 198 -15.64 -0.95 2.96
N PHE A 199 -14.55 -0.26 2.60
CA PHE A 199 -13.55 0.21 3.56
C PHE A 199 -14.11 1.28 4.50
N ALA A 200 -14.95 2.20 3.98
CA ALA A 200 -15.62 3.20 4.80
C ALA A 200 -16.60 2.56 5.80
N GLU A 201 -17.43 1.60 5.36
CA GLU A 201 -18.36 0.85 6.20
C GLU A 201 -17.64 0.05 7.30
N ALA A 202 -16.50 -0.58 6.95
CA ALA A 202 -15.68 -1.34 7.90
C ALA A 202 -14.91 -0.45 8.89
N GLY A 203 -14.89 0.88 8.68
CA GLY A 203 -14.12 1.81 9.47
C GLY A 203 -12.61 1.56 9.38
N VAL A 204 -12.11 1.11 8.22
CA VAL A 204 -10.70 0.82 7.98
C VAL A 204 -10.13 1.85 6.99
N PRO A 205 -9.31 2.81 7.43
CA PRO A 205 -8.63 3.73 6.54
C PRO A 205 -7.74 2.97 5.54
N LEU A 206 -7.89 3.27 4.25
CA LEU A 206 -7.07 2.71 3.18
C LEU A 206 -6.14 3.78 2.59
N LYS A 207 -4.86 3.44 2.48
CA LYS A 207 -3.87 4.19 1.71
C LYS A 207 -3.26 3.30 0.64
N SER A 208 -2.92 3.87 -0.50
CA SER A 208 -2.18 3.17 -1.55
C SER A 208 -0.99 4.00 -2.03
N LEU A 209 0.07 3.34 -2.47
CA LEU A 209 1.24 4.02 -3.01
C LEU A 209 0.95 4.63 -4.37
N THR A 210 0.10 3.97 -5.16
CA THR A 210 -0.40 4.48 -6.43
C THR A 210 -1.78 3.87 -6.73
N ASN A 211 -2.44 4.38 -7.75
CA ASN A 211 -3.80 4.03 -8.09
C ASN A 211 -4.02 4.00 -9.61
N TYR A 212 -5.19 3.55 -10.02
CA TYR A 212 -5.57 3.42 -11.43
C TYR A 212 -5.54 4.76 -12.18
N GLU A 213 -6.03 5.83 -11.59
CA GLU A 213 -6.10 7.14 -12.23
C GLU A 213 -4.71 7.70 -12.54
N THR A 214 -3.82 7.69 -11.55
CA THR A 214 -2.41 8.08 -11.72
C THR A 214 -1.71 7.23 -12.78
N LEU A 215 -2.00 5.91 -12.78
CA LEU A 215 -1.43 4.98 -13.76
C LEU A 215 -1.86 5.31 -15.19
N ILE A 216 -3.17 5.53 -15.43
CA ILE A 216 -3.69 5.82 -16.78
C ILE A 216 -3.18 7.17 -17.27
N THR A 217 -3.19 8.19 -16.42
CA THR A 217 -2.62 9.51 -16.75
C THR A 217 -1.17 9.37 -17.21
N LEU A 218 -0.36 8.61 -16.46
CA LEU A 218 1.04 8.38 -16.80
C LEU A 218 1.20 7.57 -18.11
N ALA A 219 0.36 6.56 -18.32
CA ALA A 219 0.39 5.74 -19.53
C ALA A 219 0.08 6.55 -20.80
N LEU A 220 -0.85 7.49 -20.72
CA LEU A 220 -1.14 8.45 -21.78
C LEU A 220 0.04 9.40 -22.03
N GLU A 221 0.59 10.00 -20.97
CA GLU A 221 1.75 10.89 -21.09
C GLU A 221 2.97 10.22 -21.74
N LYS A 222 3.14 8.91 -21.51
CA LYS A 222 4.24 8.11 -22.06
C LYS A 222 3.92 7.47 -23.43
N GLY A 223 2.71 7.65 -23.96
CA GLY A 223 2.27 7.03 -25.22
C GLY A 223 2.18 5.49 -25.13
N ILE A 224 2.01 4.93 -23.93
CA ILE A 224 1.79 3.47 -23.73
C ILE A 224 0.37 3.09 -24.20
N VAL A 225 -0.58 4.01 -24.00
CA VAL A 225 -1.95 3.95 -24.54
C VAL A 225 -2.25 5.25 -25.25
N GLY A 226 -3.10 5.16 -26.29
CA GLY A 226 -3.53 6.32 -27.05
C GLY A 226 -4.80 6.97 -26.50
N PRO A 227 -5.12 8.21 -26.90
CA PRO A 227 -6.35 8.89 -26.45
C PRO A 227 -7.64 8.12 -26.76
N ALA A 228 -7.67 7.36 -27.85
CA ALA A 228 -8.83 6.52 -28.20
C ALA A 228 -9.04 5.36 -27.22
N GLU A 229 -7.99 4.92 -26.53
CA GLU A 229 -8.03 3.83 -25.54
C GLU A 229 -8.39 4.31 -24.14
N GLU A 230 -8.22 5.62 -23.88
CA GLU A 230 -8.52 6.24 -22.58
C GLU A 230 -9.99 6.04 -22.20
N GLU A 231 -10.91 6.31 -23.15
CA GLU A 231 -12.33 6.14 -22.91
C GLU A 231 -12.69 4.69 -22.52
N THR A 232 -12.08 3.71 -23.19
CA THR A 232 -12.24 2.28 -22.88
C THR A 232 -11.78 1.96 -21.47
N LEU A 233 -10.62 2.47 -21.07
CA LEU A 233 -10.05 2.28 -19.73
C LEU A 233 -10.93 2.93 -18.65
N LEU A 234 -11.40 4.16 -18.87
CA LEU A 234 -12.29 4.86 -17.94
C LEU A 234 -13.64 4.17 -17.79
N ASN A 235 -14.23 3.70 -18.90
CA ASN A 235 -15.51 2.99 -18.89
C ASN A 235 -15.42 1.63 -18.20
N TRP A 236 -14.32 0.90 -18.40
CA TRP A 236 -14.08 -0.33 -17.67
C TRP A 236 -14.09 -0.10 -16.16
N ARG A 237 -13.39 0.93 -15.66
CA ARG A 237 -13.29 1.20 -14.22
C ARG A 237 -14.64 1.50 -13.57
N LYS A 238 -15.59 2.12 -14.31
CA LYS A 238 -16.92 2.44 -13.78
C LYS A 238 -17.76 1.20 -13.48
N ASP A 239 -17.66 0.16 -14.34
CA ASP A 239 -18.43 -1.08 -14.21
C ASP A 239 -17.62 -2.29 -14.68
N PRO A 240 -16.57 -2.68 -13.93
CA PRO A 240 -15.66 -3.75 -14.36
C PRO A 240 -16.33 -5.13 -14.41
N ALA A 241 -17.41 -5.36 -13.65
CA ALA A 241 -18.11 -6.62 -13.60
C ALA A 241 -18.93 -6.90 -14.87
N ASN A 242 -19.47 -5.86 -15.50
CA ASN A 242 -20.35 -5.96 -16.68
C ASN A 242 -19.63 -5.56 -17.97
N TRP A 243 -18.40 -5.10 -17.90
CA TRP A 243 -17.64 -4.70 -19.07
C TRP A 243 -17.26 -5.93 -19.92
N LYS A 244 -17.53 -5.88 -21.22
CA LYS A 244 -17.37 -7.05 -22.12
C LYS A 244 -16.13 -7.00 -23.03
N GLY A 245 -15.43 -5.85 -23.06
CA GLY A 245 -14.28 -5.62 -23.95
C GLY A 245 -14.67 -4.86 -25.19
#